data_324529d45f0bd1f5a67a9d7772ff0ca8
#
_entry.id   324529d45f0bd1f5a67a9d7772ff0ca8
#
_cell.length_a   1.000
_cell.length_b   1.000
_cell.length_c   1.000
_cell.angle_alpha   90.00
_cell.angle_beta   90.00
_cell.angle_gamma   90.00
#
_symmetry.space_group_name_H-M   'P 1'
#
loop_
_entity.id
_entity.type
_entity.pdbx_description
1 polymer ?
#
loop_
_entity_poly.entity_id
_entity_poly.type
_entity_poly.pdbx_seq_one_letter_code
_entity_poly.pdbx_strand_id
1 'polypeptide(L)'
;EVFVSLKKNKVNVRYGPSFESDIKYIYKKINLPLKQIDKKENFRRIIDLKNNSGWIHISQLKKSNSVIATQDKILFKKPTSFAKPIAQIKKGRMLIVEKCEDIWCKITANEYEGWVKINNLWGLN
;
A
#
# COMPACT_ATOMS: atom_id res chain seq x y z
N GLU A 1 -13.84 -0.96 3.64
CA GLU A 1 -12.88 -0.66 2.59
C GLU A 1 -11.94 -1.83 2.38
N VAL A 2 -11.55 -2.07 1.14
CA VAL A 2 -10.63 -3.14 0.80
C VAL A 2 -9.40 -2.56 0.14
N PHE A 3 -8.25 -2.79 0.74
CA PHE A 3 -6.96 -2.48 0.13
C PHE A 3 -6.32 -3.75 -0.41
N VAL A 4 -5.64 -3.61 -1.52
CA VAL A 4 -4.85 -4.66 -2.18
C VAL A 4 -3.47 -4.10 -2.48
N SER A 5 -2.52 -4.96 -2.77
CA SER A 5 -1.18 -4.55 -3.16
C SER A 5 -0.84 -5.10 -4.53
N LEU A 6 0.00 -4.39 -5.27
CA LEU A 6 0.51 -4.87 -6.54
C LEU A 6 1.44 -6.06 -6.33
N LYS A 7 1.23 -7.09 -7.12
CA LYS A 7 1.99 -8.33 -7.06
C LYS A 7 3.30 -8.28 -7.86
N LYS A 8 3.39 -7.34 -8.81
CA LYS A 8 4.50 -7.24 -9.77
C LYS A 8 5.03 -5.83 -9.89
N ASN A 9 6.24 -5.69 -10.43
CA ASN A 9 6.91 -4.40 -10.66
C ASN A 9 6.33 -3.60 -11.82
N LYS A 10 5.58 -4.25 -12.70
CA LYS A 10 4.95 -3.60 -13.85
C LYS A 10 3.53 -4.11 -13.98
N VAL A 11 2.57 -3.22 -13.83
CA VAL A 11 1.15 -3.55 -13.87
C VAL A 11 0.40 -2.58 -14.76
N ASN A 12 -0.28 -3.12 -15.77
CA ASN A 12 -1.11 -2.33 -16.66
C ASN A 12 -2.43 -1.97 -15.97
N VAL A 13 -2.80 -0.71 -16.03
CA VAL A 13 -4.08 -0.19 -15.58
C VAL A 13 -4.88 0.22 -16.80
N ARG A 14 -6.09 -0.31 -16.92
CA ARG A 14 -6.92 -0.14 -18.13
C ARG A 14 -8.11 0.77 -17.88
N TYR A 15 -8.66 1.31 -18.95
CA TYR A 15 -9.86 2.14 -18.88
C TYR A 15 -11.10 1.33 -18.52
N GLY A 16 -11.15 0.05 -18.85
CA GLY A 16 -12.29 -0.82 -18.59
C GLY A 16 -11.88 -2.22 -18.10
N PRO A 17 -12.85 -3.00 -17.62
CA PRO A 17 -12.61 -4.33 -17.03
C PRO A 17 -12.45 -5.43 -18.09
N SER A 18 -11.50 -5.26 -19.01
CA SER A 18 -11.24 -6.21 -20.09
C SER A 18 -9.82 -6.06 -20.59
N PHE A 19 -9.22 -7.16 -21.04
CA PHE A 19 -7.91 -7.12 -21.71
C PHE A 19 -7.96 -6.39 -23.06
N GLU A 20 -9.14 -6.23 -23.63
CA GLU A 20 -9.35 -5.46 -24.86
C GLU A 20 -9.44 -3.96 -24.61
N SER A 21 -9.66 -3.56 -23.38
CA SER A 21 -9.67 -2.14 -23.01
C SER A 21 -8.27 -1.56 -23.09
N ASP A 22 -8.17 -0.33 -23.56
CA ASP A 22 -6.90 0.36 -23.70
C ASP A 22 -6.21 0.54 -22.35
N ILE A 23 -4.89 0.52 -22.37
CA ILE A 23 -4.08 0.80 -21.19
C ILE A 23 -4.13 2.30 -20.93
N LYS A 24 -4.51 2.65 -19.71
CA LYS A 24 -4.60 4.03 -19.24
C LYS A 24 -3.25 4.55 -18.75
N TYR A 25 -2.58 3.74 -17.93
CA TYR A 25 -1.24 3.99 -17.42
C TYR A 25 -0.65 2.69 -16.86
N ILE A 26 0.62 2.74 -16.46
CA ILE A 26 1.34 1.58 -15.93
C ILE A 26 1.92 1.94 -14.57
N TYR A 27 1.67 1.09 -13.57
CA TYR A 27 2.37 1.16 -12.29
C TYR A 27 3.69 0.39 -12.40
N LYS A 28 4.73 0.93 -11.78
CA LYS A 28 6.08 0.32 -11.79
C LYS A 28 6.62 0.11 -10.38
N LYS A 29 5.77 -0.25 -9.44
CA LYS A 29 6.19 -0.43 -8.05
C LYS A 29 5.47 -1.62 -7.41
N ILE A 30 6.21 -2.72 -7.23
CA ILE A 30 5.71 -3.88 -6.49
C ILE A 30 5.29 -3.46 -5.08
N ASN A 31 4.26 -4.10 -4.54
CA ASN A 31 3.70 -3.85 -3.21
C ASN A 31 2.92 -2.53 -3.08
N LEU A 32 2.82 -1.73 -4.13
CA LEU A 32 2.06 -0.47 -4.03
C LEU A 32 0.65 -0.75 -3.50
N PRO A 33 0.21 -0.10 -2.41
CA PRO A 33 -1.14 -0.29 -1.90
C PRO A 33 -2.14 0.50 -2.74
N LEU A 34 -3.27 -0.11 -3.00
CA LEU A 34 -4.36 0.46 -3.79
C LEU A 34 -5.68 0.13 -3.12
N LYS A 35 -6.61 1.08 -3.16
CA LYS A 35 -7.95 0.86 -2.64
C LYS A 35 -8.84 0.30 -3.74
N GLN A 36 -9.46 -0.85 -3.49
CA GLN A 36 -10.43 -1.43 -4.40
C GLN A 36 -11.76 -0.70 -4.23
N ILE A 37 -12.30 -0.17 -5.32
CA ILE A 37 -13.54 0.60 -5.30
C ILE A 37 -14.66 -0.05 -6.11
N ASP A 38 -14.35 -1.01 -6.98
CA ASP A 38 -15.34 -1.75 -7.75
C ASP A 38 -14.76 -3.07 -8.23
N LYS A 39 -15.61 -3.96 -8.70
CA LYS A 39 -15.18 -5.23 -9.29
C LYS A 39 -16.14 -5.64 -10.41
N LYS A 40 -15.58 -6.27 -11.44
CA LYS A 40 -16.35 -6.91 -12.50
C LYS A 40 -15.56 -8.14 -12.98
N GLU A 41 -16.13 -9.33 -12.77
CA GLU A 41 -15.49 -10.61 -13.11
C GLU A 41 -14.09 -10.69 -12.50
N ASN A 42 -13.06 -10.88 -13.33
CA ASN A 42 -11.68 -11.02 -12.86
C ASN A 42 -10.91 -9.69 -12.84
N PHE A 43 -11.61 -8.57 -12.91
CA PHE A 43 -11.03 -7.25 -12.83
C PHE A 43 -11.47 -6.51 -11.58
N ARG A 44 -10.58 -5.64 -11.09
CA ARG A 44 -10.84 -4.79 -9.94
C ARG A 44 -10.58 -3.35 -10.34
N ARG A 45 -11.52 -2.46 -10.04
CA ARG A 45 -11.27 -1.03 -10.17
C ARG A 45 -10.60 -0.56 -8.89
N ILE A 46 -9.46 0.08 -9.07
CA ILE A 46 -8.65 0.55 -7.96
C ILE A 46 -8.46 2.07 -8.04
N ILE A 47 -8.11 2.65 -6.91
CA ILE A 47 -7.70 4.05 -6.82
C ILE A 47 -6.44 4.14 -5.98
N ASP A 48 -5.49 4.97 -6.41
CA ASP A 48 -4.29 5.22 -5.65
C ASP A 48 -4.44 6.44 -4.74
N LEU A 49 -3.41 6.73 -3.95
CA LEU A 49 -3.43 7.83 -3.00
C LEU A 49 -3.57 9.20 -3.67
N LYS A 50 -3.22 9.30 -4.96
CA LYS A 50 -3.33 10.54 -5.75
C LYS A 50 -4.63 10.63 -6.54
N ASN A 51 -5.59 9.74 -6.25
CA ASN A 51 -6.90 9.67 -6.91
C ASN A 51 -6.86 9.25 -8.37
N ASN A 52 -5.80 8.60 -8.83
CA ASN A 52 -5.79 7.96 -10.14
C ASN A 52 -6.50 6.63 -10.04
N SER A 53 -7.41 6.34 -10.96
CA SER A 53 -8.19 5.10 -10.94
C SER A 53 -8.19 4.39 -12.28
N GLY A 54 -8.47 3.09 -12.24
CA GLY A 54 -8.58 2.25 -13.42
C GLY A 54 -8.73 0.79 -13.03
N TRP A 55 -8.71 -0.07 -14.03
CA TRP A 55 -9.02 -1.49 -13.89
C TRP A 55 -7.76 -2.35 -14.02
N ILE A 56 -7.60 -3.27 -13.07
CA ILE A 56 -6.47 -4.20 -13.01
C ILE A 56 -7.00 -5.63 -12.92
N HIS A 57 -6.39 -6.54 -13.65
CA HIS A 57 -6.72 -7.97 -13.56
C HIS A 57 -6.24 -8.54 -12.22
N ILE A 58 -7.02 -9.43 -11.63
CA ILE A 58 -6.73 -10.03 -10.31
C ILE A 58 -5.38 -10.74 -10.25
N SER A 59 -4.87 -11.25 -11.37
CA SER A 59 -3.55 -11.89 -11.42
C SER A 59 -2.40 -10.96 -11.07
N GLN A 60 -2.64 -9.63 -11.10
CA GLN A 60 -1.64 -8.61 -10.80
C GLN A 60 -1.74 -8.09 -9.37
N LEU A 61 -2.71 -8.58 -8.61
CA LEU A 61 -3.03 -8.11 -7.27
C LEU A 61 -2.79 -9.20 -6.24
N LYS A 62 -2.50 -8.80 -5.02
CA LYS A 62 -2.38 -9.69 -3.88
C LYS A 62 -2.99 -9.04 -2.65
N LYS A 63 -3.14 -9.82 -1.58
CA LYS A 63 -3.56 -9.32 -0.28
C LYS A 63 -2.65 -8.16 0.12
N SER A 64 -3.23 -7.08 0.64
CA SER A 64 -2.48 -5.91 1.07
C SER A 64 -1.43 -6.27 2.12
N ASN A 65 -0.19 -5.88 1.86
CA ASN A 65 0.95 -6.08 2.75
C ASN A 65 1.75 -4.79 2.95
N SER A 66 1.20 -3.66 2.54
CA SER A 66 1.92 -2.40 2.54
C SER A 66 1.01 -1.23 2.83
N VAL A 67 1.62 -0.15 3.26
CA VAL A 67 0.95 1.12 3.51
C VAL A 67 1.82 2.28 3.05
N ILE A 68 1.21 3.45 2.87
CA ILE A 68 1.94 4.68 2.60
C ILE A 68 1.73 5.61 3.80
N ALA A 69 2.80 6.15 4.34
CA ALA A 69 2.74 7.14 5.39
C ALA A 69 2.17 8.45 4.82
N THR A 70 1.06 8.93 5.37
CA THR A 70 0.43 10.18 4.91
C THR A 70 0.92 11.40 5.67
N GLN A 71 1.78 11.19 6.66
CA GLN A 71 2.51 12.21 7.40
C GLN A 71 3.87 11.68 7.80
N ASP A 72 4.79 12.56 8.19
CA ASP A 72 6.06 12.14 8.75
C ASP A 72 5.81 11.33 10.02
N LYS A 73 6.55 10.24 10.20
CA LYS A 73 6.41 9.34 11.35
C LYS A 73 7.76 9.00 11.94
N ILE A 74 7.75 8.62 13.20
CA ILE A 74 8.94 8.11 13.87
C ILE A 74 8.86 6.59 13.91
N LEU A 75 9.95 5.93 13.52
CA LEU A 75 10.13 4.50 13.64
C LEU A 75 10.78 4.20 14.97
N PHE A 76 10.13 3.39 15.80
CA PHE A 76 10.62 3.03 17.13
C PHE A 76 11.09 1.58 17.18
N LYS A 77 12.03 1.30 18.04
CA LYS A 77 12.55 -0.07 18.24
C LYS A 77 11.52 -1.01 18.83
N LYS A 78 10.59 -0.50 19.63
CA LYS A 78 9.52 -1.25 20.30
C LYS A 78 8.19 -0.50 20.17
N PRO A 79 7.04 -1.19 20.36
CA PRO A 79 5.72 -0.55 20.22
C PRO A 79 5.36 0.34 21.42
N THR A 80 6.16 1.34 21.65
CA THR A 80 5.94 2.35 22.70
C THR A 80 6.67 3.64 22.35
N SER A 81 6.08 4.77 22.68
CA SER A 81 6.71 6.08 22.48
C SER A 81 7.93 6.32 23.36
N PHE A 82 8.12 5.47 24.38
CA PHE A 82 9.29 5.54 25.27
C PHE A 82 10.48 4.74 24.75
N ALA A 83 10.28 3.96 23.68
CA ALA A 83 11.35 3.20 23.07
C ALA A 83 12.32 4.11 22.31
N LYS A 84 13.49 3.56 21.99
CA LYS A 84 14.49 4.27 21.20
C LYS A 84 13.97 4.54 19.79
N PRO A 85 13.97 5.80 19.33
CA PRO A 85 13.69 6.10 17.94
C PRO A 85 14.84 5.61 17.06
N ILE A 86 14.50 4.93 15.96
CA ILE A 86 15.46 4.38 15.00
C ILE A 86 15.68 5.34 13.84
N ALA A 87 14.58 5.89 13.31
CA ALA A 87 14.61 6.68 12.10
C ALA A 87 13.35 7.54 11.98
N GLN A 88 13.42 8.55 11.13
CA GLN A 88 12.26 9.31 10.72
C GLN A 88 11.81 8.79 9.35
N ILE A 89 10.51 8.53 9.22
CA ILE A 89 9.89 8.12 7.97
C ILE A 89 9.17 9.32 7.39
N LYS A 90 9.56 9.69 6.18
CA LYS A 90 8.98 10.86 5.52
C LYS A 90 7.62 10.52 4.92
N LYS A 91 6.74 11.49 4.94
CA LYS A 91 5.45 11.45 4.24
C LYS A 91 5.64 10.94 2.81
N GLY A 92 4.78 10.04 2.37
CA GLY A 92 4.81 9.46 1.03
C GLY A 92 5.60 8.16 0.93
N ARG A 93 6.30 7.77 2.00
CA ARG A 93 7.08 6.53 2.01
C ARG A 93 6.19 5.32 2.08
N MET A 94 6.47 4.32 1.24
CA MET A 94 5.82 3.01 1.32
C MET A 94 6.51 2.14 2.35
N LEU A 95 5.71 1.49 3.19
CA LEU A 95 6.18 0.62 4.27
C LEU A 95 5.56 -0.77 4.09
N ILE A 96 6.36 -1.80 4.27
CA ILE A 96 5.85 -3.17 4.29
C ILE A 96 5.42 -3.48 5.72
N VAL A 97 4.19 -3.94 5.88
CA VAL A 97 3.59 -4.24 7.18
C VAL A 97 3.75 -5.72 7.50
N GLU A 98 4.38 -6.02 8.61
CA GLU A 98 4.46 -7.38 9.12
C GLU A 98 3.20 -7.72 9.92
N LYS A 99 2.86 -6.86 10.88
CA LYS A 99 1.68 -7.02 11.73
C LYS A 99 1.33 -5.71 12.41
N CYS A 100 0.09 -5.61 12.88
CA CYS A 100 -0.34 -4.50 13.72
C CYS A 100 -0.90 -5.04 15.03
N GLU A 101 -0.57 -4.39 16.13
CA GLU A 101 -1.02 -4.71 17.47
C GLU A 101 -1.47 -3.41 18.14
N ASP A 102 -2.74 -3.33 18.55
CA ASP A 102 -3.29 -2.15 19.18
C ASP A 102 -3.10 -0.93 18.27
N ILE A 103 -2.41 0.12 18.75
CA ILE A 103 -2.17 1.34 17.98
C ILE A 103 -0.82 1.35 17.25
N TRP A 104 -0.16 0.19 17.14
CA TRP A 104 1.18 0.06 16.57
C TRP A 104 1.20 -0.93 15.43
N CYS A 105 2.03 -0.64 14.40
CA CYS A 105 2.32 -1.58 13.32
C CYS A 105 3.81 -1.81 13.22
N LYS A 106 4.21 -3.07 13.14
CA LYS A 106 5.57 -3.46 12.84
C LYS A 106 5.78 -3.42 11.34
N ILE A 107 6.76 -2.63 10.91
CA ILE A 107 7.00 -2.37 9.49
C ILE A 107 8.46 -2.51 9.11
N THR A 108 8.68 -2.67 7.82
CA THR A 108 10.00 -2.61 7.21
C THR A 108 10.02 -1.50 6.17
N ALA A 109 11.05 -0.64 6.23
CA ALA A 109 11.32 0.39 5.25
C ALA A 109 12.77 0.25 4.82
N ASN A 110 13.02 -0.27 3.62
CA ASN A 110 14.35 -0.66 3.15
C ASN A 110 15.00 -1.64 4.15
N GLU A 111 16.13 -1.24 4.75
CA GLU A 111 16.87 -2.04 5.72
C GLU A 111 16.43 -1.83 7.18
N TYR A 112 15.53 -0.86 7.41
CA TYR A 112 15.05 -0.54 8.76
C TYR A 112 13.81 -1.35 9.07
N GLU A 113 13.77 -1.91 10.27
CA GLU A 113 12.63 -2.62 10.81
C GLU A 113 12.29 -2.06 12.19
N GLY A 114 11.01 -1.85 12.45
CA GLY A 114 10.58 -1.33 13.73
C GLY A 114 9.09 -1.06 13.77
N TRP A 115 8.68 -0.21 14.70
CA TRP A 115 7.29 0.04 14.99
C TRP A 115 6.91 1.49 14.74
N VAL A 116 5.76 1.71 14.09
CA VAL A 116 5.17 3.02 13.88
C VAL A 116 3.75 3.03 14.44
N LYS A 117 3.27 4.21 14.83
CA LYS A 117 1.85 4.35 15.21
C LYS A 117 0.96 4.11 14.00
N ILE A 118 -0.19 3.50 14.24
CA ILE A 118 -1.13 3.07 13.21
C ILE A 118 -1.83 4.22 12.48
N ASN A 119 -1.91 5.39 13.10
CA ASN A 119 -2.55 6.55 12.48
C ASN A 119 -1.76 7.07 11.27
N ASN A 120 -2.47 7.65 10.30
CA ASN A 120 -1.86 8.22 9.09
C ASN A 120 -1.07 7.21 8.26
N LEU A 121 -1.60 5.99 8.18
CA LEU A 121 -1.12 4.94 7.29
C LEU A 121 -2.24 4.59 6.31
N TRP A 122 -2.00 4.80 5.03
CA TRP A 122 -2.96 4.51 3.98
C TRP A 122 -2.67 3.16 3.35
N GLY A 123 -3.63 2.24 3.41
CA GLY A 123 -3.47 0.89 2.86
C GLY A 123 -3.83 -0.24 3.81
N LEU A 124 -4.19 0.05 5.06
CA LEU A 124 -4.62 -0.96 6.04
C LEU A 124 -6.08 -1.36 5.82
N ASN A 125 -6.33 -2.66 5.89
CA ASN A 125 -7.69 -3.19 5.93
C ASN A 125 -8.22 -3.23 7.35
#